data_a2425159cd9e09e363deff2d80e6ffb3
#
_entry.id   a2425159cd9e09e363deff2d80e6ffb3
#
_cell.length_a   1.000
_cell.length_b   1.000
_cell.length_c   1.000
_cell.angle_alpha   90.00
_cell.angle_beta   90.00
_cell.angle_gamma   90.00
#
_symmetry.space_group_name_H-M   'P 1'
#
loop_
_entity.id
_entity.type
_entity.pdbx_description
1 polymer ?
#
loop_
_entity_poly.entity_id
_entity_poly.type
_entity_poly.pdbx_seq_one_letter_code
_entity_poly.pdbx_strand_id
1 'polypeptide(L)' 'MHAKKLDKLATGILYTIASIIVAILASLILYILVRGLPHVS' A
#
# COMPACT_ATOMS: atom_id res chain seq x y z
N MET A 1 -10.26 -9.94 27.11
CA MET A 1 -9.87 -10.86 26.34
C MET A 1 -10.30 -10.73 24.99
N HIS A 2 -11.49 -10.58 24.76
CA HIS A 2 -11.96 -10.38 23.44
C HIS A 2 -11.49 -9.07 22.84
N ALA A 3 -11.30 -8.09 23.68
CA ALA A 3 -10.88 -6.78 23.18
C ALA A 3 -9.52 -6.85 22.50
N LYS A 4 -8.64 -7.69 23.00
CA LYS A 4 -7.32 -7.81 22.39
C LYS A 4 -7.40 -8.38 20.99
N LYS A 5 -8.25 -9.35 20.81
CA LYS A 5 -8.40 -9.94 19.48
C LYS A 5 -9.03 -8.96 18.52
N LEU A 6 -10.05 -8.25 18.98
CA LEU A 6 -10.71 -7.27 18.13
C LEU A 6 -9.76 -6.14 17.75
N ASP A 7 -8.93 -5.73 18.69
CA ASP A 7 -7.95 -4.69 18.42
C ASP A 7 -6.99 -5.12 17.33
N LYS A 8 -6.53 -6.34 17.40
CA LYS A 8 -5.60 -6.85 16.43
C LYS A 8 -6.26 -6.96 15.06
N LEU A 9 -7.49 -7.40 15.03
CA LEU A 9 -8.23 -7.50 13.78
C LEU A 9 -8.44 -6.14 13.16
N ALA A 10 -8.83 -5.18 13.95
CA ALA A 10 -9.06 -3.83 13.45
C ALA A 10 -7.77 -3.25 12.88
N THR A 11 -6.68 -3.40 13.60
CA THR A 11 -5.39 -2.90 13.13
C THR A 11 -4.98 -3.60 11.84
N GLY A 12 -5.19 -4.90 11.77
CA GLY A 12 -4.86 -5.66 10.58
C GLY A 12 -5.64 -5.20 9.36
N ILE A 13 -6.92 -4.98 9.55
CA ILE A 13 -7.77 -4.52 8.46
C ILE A 13 -7.34 -3.14 7.99
N LEU A 14 -7.12 -2.23 8.92
CA LEU A 14 -6.68 -0.89 8.58
C LEU A 14 -5.34 -0.93 7.85
N TYR A 15 -4.43 -1.73 8.34
CA TYR A 15 -3.11 -1.84 7.73
C TYR A 15 -3.23 -2.40 6.32
N THR A 16 -4.08 -3.39 6.14
CA THR A 16 -4.27 -4.00 4.83
C THR A 16 -4.80 -2.97 3.83
N ILE A 17 -5.80 -2.22 4.23
CA ILE A 17 -6.37 -1.21 3.35
C ILE A 17 -5.33 -0.16 3.00
N ALA A 18 -4.60 0.33 3.98
CA ALA A 18 -3.57 1.32 3.73
C ALA A 18 -2.50 0.78 2.80
N SER A 19 -2.14 -0.47 2.98
CA SER A 19 -1.14 -1.12 2.14
C SER A 19 -1.60 -1.18 0.69
N ILE A 20 -2.85 -1.51 0.47
CA ILE A 20 -3.40 -1.59 -0.88
C ILE A 20 -3.36 -0.21 -1.53
N ILE A 21 -3.77 0.80 -0.81
CA ILE A 21 -3.78 2.16 -1.36
C ILE A 21 -2.35 2.59 -1.71
N VAL A 22 -1.42 2.36 -0.81
CA VAL A 22 -0.03 2.73 -1.06
C VAL A 22 0.53 1.96 -2.25
N ALA A 23 0.18 0.68 -2.36
CA ALA A 23 0.65 -0.13 -3.46
C ALA A 23 0.15 0.41 -4.80
N ILE A 24 -1.11 0.81 -4.85
CA ILE A 24 -1.68 1.37 -6.06
C ILE A 24 -0.97 2.67 -6.43
N LEU A 25 -0.81 3.54 -5.46
CA LEU A 25 -0.14 4.82 -5.70
C LEU A 25 1.30 4.60 -6.15
N ALA A 26 2.01 3.72 -5.48
CA ALA A 26 3.38 3.43 -5.83
C ALA A 26 3.47 2.86 -7.25
N SER A 27 2.54 1.99 -7.60
CA SER A 27 2.52 1.42 -8.94
C SER A 27 2.33 2.50 -10.01
N LEU A 28 1.43 3.44 -9.75
CA LEU A 28 1.20 4.52 -10.69
C LEU A 28 2.45 5.39 -10.84
N ILE A 29 3.07 5.72 -9.75
CA ILE A 29 4.28 6.54 -9.78
C ILE A 29 5.37 5.82 -10.55
N LEU A 30 5.58 4.55 -10.25
CA LEU A 30 6.59 3.78 -10.95
C LEU A 30 6.30 3.69 -12.45
N TYR A 31 5.04 3.50 -12.79
CA TYR A 31 4.65 3.42 -14.18
C TYR A 31 5.01 4.71 -14.92
N ILE A 32 4.67 5.82 -14.33
CA ILE A 32 4.96 7.13 -14.92
C ILE A 32 6.46 7.32 -15.07
N LEU A 33 7.22 6.97 -14.04
CA LEU A 33 8.67 7.12 -14.08
C LEU A 33 9.29 6.27 -15.17
N VAL A 34 8.86 5.03 -15.25
CA VAL A 34 9.42 4.12 -16.26
C VAL A 34 9.08 4.59 -17.66
N ARG A 35 7.87 5.08 -17.85
CA ARG A 35 7.47 5.55 -19.17
C ARG A 35 8.03 6.92 -19.48
N GLY A 36 8.14 7.75 -18.45
CA GLY A 36 8.59 9.12 -18.65
C GLY A 36 10.08 9.27 -18.75
N LEU A 37 10.84 8.28 -18.28
CA LEU A 37 12.30 8.37 -18.29
C LEU A 37 12.89 7.13 -18.94
N PRO A 38 12.68 6.92 -20.23
CA PRO A 38 13.17 5.73 -20.88
C PRO A 38 14.67 5.68 -21.01
N HIS A 39 15.32 6.81 -20.89
CA HIS A 39 16.75 6.85 -21.06
C HIS A 39 17.52 6.94 -19.79
N VAL A 40 16.94 6.50 -18.73
CA VAL A 40 17.65 6.62 -17.47
C VAL A 40 18.83 5.70 -17.39
N SER A 41 18.82 4.62 -18.02
CA SER A 41 19.92 3.66 -17.89
C SER A 41 21.25 4.21 -18.40
#